data_d8592899935c50e3c4b66c50b2971fe3
#
_entry.id   d8592899935c50e3c4b66c50b2971fe3
#
_cell.length_a   1.000
_cell.length_b   1.000
_cell.length_c   1.000
_cell.angle_alpha   90.00
_cell.angle_beta   90.00
_cell.angle_gamma   90.00
#
_symmetry.space_group_name_H-M   'P 1'
#
loop_
_entity.id
_entity.type
_entity.pdbx_description
1 polymer ?
#
loop_
_entity_poly.entity_id
_entity_poly.type
_entity_poly.pdbx_seq_one_letter_code
_entity_poly.pdbx_strand_id
1 'polypeptide(L)'
;MLFSSTVFLLGFLPCLFICYFIIPQGKNGKFLWWKNIVLLLFSLVFYAWGGVAYLGILLTSIAVNYVGGLLVTIPKSRKLQKLILFLAMAANLGLLGWYKYANFAASVMISLGLSVEIPNVVLPIGISFFTFQGASYVIDVYRRDARVQKNPLNVALYVALFPQLVAGPIVRYTTVENELTSRSHTLKSFSDGVVRFMLGFGKKMIIANAMGEIADGIFGMDTATSLTTPLAWVGAVAYTLQIYFDFSAYSDMAIGLGRMFGFRFNENFNYPYIASSVTDFWRRWHISLSSWFRDYVYIPLGGNRCSKGRHIFNLMVVWSLTGLWHGANWTFIVWGMYFGVLLITEKYLLAKVLPKIPVVIRHIATLLIVIISWVLFRSDSITDALSYLGVMFGNSSGSGWSRYAFYYIRQYYPEWILGIIGVFPVKRLCESFIEKHKENTAVFIFGQFAPKIFAVIVFILGYFKLVSGSFNPFIYFQF
;
A
#
# COMPACT_ATOMS: atom_id res chain seq x y z
N MET A 1 -3.59 -4.70 -15.29
CA MET A 1 -4.03 -3.35 -15.74
C MET A 1 -3.73 -2.34 -14.65
N LEU A 2 -3.33 -1.10 -14.97
CA LEU A 2 -3.10 -0.03 -13.99
C LEU A 2 -4.29 0.94 -13.98
N PHE A 3 -4.65 1.49 -12.82
CA PHE A 3 -5.69 2.54 -12.74
C PHE A 3 -5.28 3.82 -13.48
N SER A 4 -3.98 4.08 -13.59
CA SER A 4 -3.39 5.17 -14.34
C SER A 4 -3.04 4.77 -15.79
N SER A 5 -3.89 4.03 -16.48
CA SER A 5 -3.73 3.71 -17.89
C SER A 5 -4.94 4.17 -18.71
N THR A 6 -4.71 4.51 -19.97
CA THR A 6 -5.77 4.91 -20.90
C THR A 6 -6.81 3.81 -21.09
N VAL A 7 -6.37 2.55 -21.18
CA VAL A 7 -7.25 1.38 -21.30
C VAL A 7 -8.20 1.26 -20.11
N PHE A 8 -7.69 1.51 -18.88
CA PHE A 8 -8.53 1.50 -17.67
C PHE A 8 -9.53 2.65 -17.69
N LEU A 9 -9.07 3.87 -17.95
CA LEU A 9 -9.89 5.10 -17.84
C LEU A 9 -10.95 5.20 -18.93
N LEU A 10 -10.59 4.86 -20.17
CA LEU A 10 -11.47 5.08 -21.35
C LEU A 10 -12.21 3.81 -21.79
N GLY A 11 -11.74 2.62 -21.42
CA GLY A 11 -12.36 1.35 -21.80
C GLY A 11 -12.97 0.65 -20.61
N PHE A 12 -12.13 0.12 -19.71
CA PHE A 12 -12.57 -0.76 -18.64
C PHE A 12 -13.57 -0.09 -17.68
N LEU A 13 -13.26 1.08 -17.15
CA LEU A 13 -14.08 1.74 -16.14
C LEU A 13 -15.44 2.21 -16.68
N PRO A 14 -15.55 2.84 -17.86
CA PRO A 14 -16.84 3.17 -18.46
C PRO A 14 -17.69 1.94 -18.76
N CYS A 15 -17.11 0.87 -19.34
CA CYS A 15 -17.83 -0.38 -19.58
C CYS A 15 -18.37 -0.99 -18.27
N LEU A 16 -17.53 -1.01 -17.23
CA LEU A 16 -17.97 -1.49 -15.92
C LEU A 16 -19.10 -0.63 -15.35
N PHE A 17 -19.02 0.70 -15.44
CA PHE A 17 -20.10 1.58 -14.96
C PHE A 17 -21.40 1.30 -15.69
N ILE A 18 -21.39 1.19 -17.01
CA ILE A 18 -22.58 0.89 -17.82
C ILE A 18 -23.16 -0.46 -17.35
N CYS A 19 -22.38 -1.54 -17.34
CA CYS A 19 -22.85 -2.86 -16.96
C CYS A 19 -23.36 -2.92 -15.50
N TYR A 20 -22.75 -2.16 -14.59
CA TYR A 20 -23.09 -2.17 -13.18
C TYR A 20 -24.33 -1.34 -12.87
N PHE A 21 -24.44 -0.12 -13.43
CA PHE A 21 -25.53 0.80 -13.11
C PHE A 21 -26.78 0.61 -13.95
N ILE A 22 -26.72 -0.10 -15.08
CA ILE A 22 -27.91 -0.55 -15.81
C ILE A 22 -28.76 -1.51 -14.96
N ILE A 23 -28.15 -2.22 -14.00
CA ILE A 23 -28.85 -3.07 -13.06
C ILE A 23 -29.52 -2.18 -12.01
N PRO A 24 -30.87 -2.19 -11.86
CA PRO A 24 -31.56 -1.36 -10.88
C PRO A 24 -31.14 -1.72 -9.44
N GLN A 25 -31.31 -0.78 -8.53
CA GLN A 25 -30.97 -1.05 -7.12
C GLN A 25 -31.96 -1.98 -6.45
N GLY A 26 -33.22 -1.98 -6.87
CA GLY A 26 -34.29 -2.78 -6.31
C GLY A 26 -34.62 -2.46 -4.83
N LYS A 27 -35.83 -2.68 -4.39
CA LYS A 27 -36.17 -2.61 -2.97
C LYS A 27 -35.47 -3.77 -2.25
N ASN A 28 -34.86 -3.49 -1.08
CA ASN A 28 -34.16 -4.48 -0.23
C ASN A 28 -32.98 -5.21 -0.90
N GLY A 29 -32.31 -4.59 -1.88
CA GLY A 29 -31.13 -5.19 -2.50
C GLY A 29 -31.39 -6.38 -3.43
N LYS A 30 -32.62 -6.55 -3.93
CA LYS A 30 -33.07 -7.70 -4.77
C LYS A 30 -32.13 -8.02 -5.93
N PHE A 31 -31.48 -7.01 -6.53
CA PHE A 31 -30.59 -7.18 -7.68
C PHE A 31 -29.09 -7.06 -7.32
N LEU A 32 -28.77 -6.99 -6.03
CA LEU A 32 -27.37 -6.83 -5.59
C LEU A 32 -26.51 -8.03 -6.01
N TRP A 33 -27.08 -9.22 -6.07
CA TRP A 33 -26.40 -10.41 -6.52
C TRP A 33 -25.88 -10.27 -7.96
N TRP A 34 -26.68 -9.72 -8.87
CA TRP A 34 -26.27 -9.44 -10.26
C TRP A 34 -25.15 -8.39 -10.31
N LYS A 35 -25.23 -7.35 -9.48
CA LYS A 35 -24.15 -6.34 -9.34
C LYS A 35 -22.85 -6.97 -8.84
N ASN A 36 -22.94 -7.93 -7.91
CA ASN A 36 -21.77 -8.67 -7.43
C ASN A 36 -21.15 -9.53 -8.53
N ILE A 37 -21.95 -10.18 -9.37
CA ILE A 37 -21.47 -10.96 -10.52
C ILE A 37 -20.73 -10.04 -11.50
N VAL A 38 -21.31 -8.90 -11.86
CA VAL A 38 -20.64 -7.94 -12.76
C VAL A 38 -19.31 -7.50 -12.18
N LEU A 39 -19.25 -7.10 -10.91
CA LEU A 39 -17.98 -6.72 -10.27
C LEU A 39 -16.99 -7.87 -10.25
N LEU A 40 -17.41 -9.09 -9.97
CA LEU A 40 -16.54 -10.26 -9.97
C LEU A 40 -15.96 -10.52 -11.36
N LEU A 41 -16.80 -10.56 -12.39
CA LEU A 41 -16.35 -10.81 -13.77
C LEU A 41 -15.34 -9.76 -14.23
N PHE A 42 -15.64 -8.47 -14.01
CA PHE A 42 -14.71 -7.39 -14.34
C PHE A 42 -13.43 -7.45 -13.50
N SER A 43 -13.50 -7.86 -12.23
CA SER A 43 -12.31 -8.05 -11.39
C SER A 43 -11.42 -9.18 -11.91
N LEU A 44 -12.00 -10.29 -12.37
CA LEU A 44 -11.25 -11.39 -12.97
C LEU A 44 -10.61 -10.96 -14.31
N VAL A 45 -11.33 -10.20 -15.15
CA VAL A 45 -10.78 -9.61 -16.39
C VAL A 45 -9.63 -8.64 -16.06
N PHE A 46 -9.82 -7.78 -15.07
CA PHE A 46 -8.78 -6.85 -14.61
C PHE A 46 -7.48 -7.58 -14.21
N TYR A 47 -7.62 -8.68 -13.47
CA TYR A 47 -6.49 -9.49 -13.02
C TYR A 47 -5.84 -10.29 -14.17
N ALA A 48 -6.66 -10.91 -15.03
CA ALA A 48 -6.21 -11.67 -16.19
C ALA A 48 -5.43 -10.79 -17.20
N TRP A 49 -5.65 -9.47 -17.20
CA TRP A 49 -4.89 -8.53 -18.03
C TRP A 49 -3.39 -8.53 -17.71
N GLY A 50 -3.00 -8.85 -16.48
CA GLY A 50 -1.60 -9.00 -16.07
C GLY A 50 -0.97 -10.34 -16.47
N GLY A 51 -1.79 -11.30 -16.91
CA GLY A 51 -1.40 -12.65 -17.31
C GLY A 51 -2.48 -13.67 -16.95
N VAL A 52 -3.03 -14.33 -17.96
CA VAL A 52 -4.12 -15.31 -17.78
C VAL A 52 -3.70 -16.47 -16.87
N ALA A 53 -2.43 -16.88 -16.92
CA ALA A 53 -1.90 -17.96 -16.07
C ALA A 53 -2.04 -17.64 -14.57
N TYR A 54 -1.97 -16.37 -14.17
CA TYR A 54 -2.10 -15.96 -12.76
C TYR A 54 -3.53 -16.09 -12.23
N LEU A 55 -4.53 -16.13 -13.13
CA LEU A 55 -5.92 -16.32 -12.74
C LEU A 55 -6.13 -17.66 -12.02
N GLY A 56 -5.45 -18.73 -12.45
CA GLY A 56 -5.48 -20.03 -11.78
C GLY A 56 -5.02 -19.94 -10.33
N ILE A 57 -3.96 -19.17 -10.05
CA ILE A 57 -3.44 -18.98 -8.70
C ILE A 57 -4.43 -18.22 -7.81
N LEU A 58 -5.04 -17.15 -8.33
CA LEU A 58 -6.08 -16.40 -7.62
C LEU A 58 -7.29 -17.28 -7.31
N LEU A 59 -7.78 -18.05 -8.29
CA LEU A 59 -8.90 -18.97 -8.11
C LEU A 59 -8.59 -20.07 -7.09
N THR A 60 -7.35 -20.60 -7.10
CA THR A 60 -6.87 -21.57 -6.09
C THR A 60 -6.90 -20.95 -4.69
N SER A 61 -6.38 -19.72 -4.54
CA SER A 61 -6.45 -19.00 -3.25
C SER A 61 -7.88 -18.78 -2.78
N ILE A 62 -8.79 -18.38 -3.68
CA ILE A 62 -10.23 -18.22 -3.38
C ILE A 62 -10.81 -19.54 -2.89
N ALA A 63 -10.55 -20.65 -3.60
CA ALA A 63 -11.05 -21.98 -3.23
C ALA A 63 -10.53 -22.43 -1.86
N VAL A 64 -9.21 -22.29 -1.60
CA VAL A 64 -8.59 -22.62 -0.31
C VAL A 64 -9.26 -21.84 0.83
N ASN A 65 -9.47 -20.55 0.66
CA ASN A 65 -10.04 -19.70 1.71
C ASN A 65 -11.54 -19.93 1.88
N TYR A 66 -12.30 -20.17 0.80
CA TYR A 66 -13.72 -20.53 0.88
C TYR A 66 -13.92 -21.84 1.61
N VAL A 67 -13.21 -22.91 1.18
CA VAL A 67 -13.30 -24.23 1.80
C VAL A 67 -12.79 -24.21 3.24
N GLY A 68 -11.66 -23.53 3.49
CA GLY A 68 -11.12 -23.34 4.84
C GLY A 68 -12.10 -22.65 5.78
N GLY A 69 -12.76 -21.58 5.30
CA GLY A 69 -13.79 -20.86 6.06
C GLY A 69 -15.02 -21.72 6.38
N LEU A 70 -15.46 -22.57 5.46
CA LEU A 70 -16.56 -23.52 5.71
C LEU A 70 -16.13 -24.61 6.70
N LEU A 71 -15.02 -25.28 6.42
CA LEU A 71 -14.58 -26.44 7.18
C LEU A 71 -14.25 -26.08 8.64
N VAL A 72 -13.70 -24.89 8.91
CA VAL A 72 -13.33 -24.47 10.28
C VAL A 72 -14.56 -24.35 11.21
N THR A 73 -15.76 -24.22 10.65
CA THR A 73 -17.01 -24.08 11.43
C THR A 73 -17.72 -25.40 11.72
N ILE A 74 -17.40 -26.49 11.01
CA ILE A 74 -18.09 -27.77 11.11
C ILE A 74 -17.78 -28.51 12.42
N PRO A 75 -16.52 -28.67 12.85
CA PRO A 75 -16.22 -29.46 14.03
C PRO A 75 -16.58 -28.75 15.33
N LYS A 76 -17.18 -29.49 16.26
CA LYS A 76 -17.38 -29.04 17.65
C LYS A 76 -16.05 -28.98 18.42
N SER A 77 -15.08 -29.85 18.08
CA SER A 77 -13.77 -29.91 18.71
C SER A 77 -12.88 -28.74 18.34
N ARG A 78 -12.43 -27.95 19.32
CA ARG A 78 -11.51 -26.84 19.12
C ARG A 78 -10.14 -27.28 18.57
N LYS A 79 -9.72 -28.51 18.89
CA LYS A 79 -8.45 -29.08 18.36
C LYS A 79 -8.56 -29.28 16.84
N LEU A 80 -9.68 -29.82 16.36
CA LEU A 80 -9.90 -30.03 14.93
C LEU A 80 -10.08 -28.70 14.18
N GLN A 81 -10.76 -27.72 14.77
CA GLN A 81 -10.83 -26.36 14.20
C GLN A 81 -9.43 -25.74 14.04
N LYS A 82 -8.53 -25.92 15.04
CA LYS A 82 -7.13 -25.45 14.95
C LYS A 82 -6.36 -26.16 13.84
N LEU A 83 -6.55 -27.47 13.67
CA LEU A 83 -5.90 -28.22 12.59
C LEU A 83 -6.35 -27.72 11.22
N ILE A 84 -7.65 -27.52 11.02
CA ILE A 84 -8.20 -26.99 9.77
C ILE A 84 -7.65 -25.59 9.49
N LEU A 85 -7.62 -24.72 10.50
CA LEU A 85 -7.01 -23.40 10.36
C LEU A 85 -5.53 -23.50 9.99
N PHE A 86 -4.76 -24.38 10.64
CA PHE A 86 -3.35 -24.59 10.32
C PHE A 86 -3.17 -25.04 8.87
N LEU A 87 -3.96 -26.00 8.40
CA LEU A 87 -3.90 -26.47 7.01
C LEU A 87 -4.25 -25.38 5.99
N ALA A 88 -5.28 -24.57 6.29
CA ALA A 88 -5.64 -23.44 5.44
C ALA A 88 -4.52 -22.37 5.41
N MET A 89 -3.89 -22.08 6.56
CA MET A 89 -2.75 -21.15 6.61
C MET A 89 -1.53 -21.74 5.90
N ALA A 90 -1.24 -23.04 6.08
CA ALA A 90 -0.14 -23.70 5.39
C ALA A 90 -0.33 -23.65 3.86
N ALA A 91 -1.54 -23.85 3.35
CA ALA A 91 -1.84 -23.73 1.93
C ALA A 91 -1.64 -22.28 1.42
N ASN A 92 -2.18 -21.27 2.13
CA ASN A 92 -1.99 -19.85 1.78
C ASN A 92 -0.51 -19.43 1.79
N LEU A 93 0.20 -19.75 2.87
CA LEU A 93 1.61 -19.41 3.02
C LEU A 93 2.50 -20.26 2.10
N GLY A 94 2.10 -21.48 1.78
CA GLY A 94 2.78 -22.34 0.81
C GLY A 94 2.72 -21.76 -0.62
N LEU A 95 1.52 -21.29 -1.04
CA LEU A 95 1.37 -20.59 -2.32
C LEU A 95 2.23 -19.31 -2.35
N LEU A 96 2.15 -18.48 -1.32
CA LEU A 96 2.97 -17.28 -1.22
C LEU A 96 4.46 -17.63 -1.19
N GLY A 97 4.83 -18.66 -0.43
CA GLY A 97 6.20 -19.13 -0.27
C GLY A 97 6.81 -19.57 -1.60
N TRP A 98 6.08 -20.35 -2.37
CA TRP A 98 6.54 -20.81 -3.68
C TRP A 98 6.70 -19.66 -4.67
N TYR A 99 5.67 -18.88 -4.87
CA TYR A 99 5.70 -17.84 -5.91
C TYR A 99 6.56 -16.63 -5.56
N LYS A 100 6.72 -16.30 -4.28
CA LYS A 100 7.51 -15.12 -3.89
C LYS A 100 8.93 -15.44 -3.45
N TYR A 101 9.16 -16.58 -2.79
CA TYR A 101 10.44 -16.83 -2.11
C TYR A 101 11.26 -18.00 -2.69
N ALA A 102 10.74 -18.79 -3.64
CA ALA A 102 11.46 -19.94 -4.17
C ALA A 102 12.78 -19.55 -4.86
N ASN A 103 12.75 -18.50 -5.70
CA ASN A 103 13.96 -18.01 -6.38
C ASN A 103 14.99 -17.48 -5.36
N PHE A 104 14.53 -16.71 -4.36
CA PHE A 104 15.40 -16.18 -3.31
C PHE A 104 16.00 -17.29 -2.44
N ALA A 105 15.20 -18.29 -2.05
CA ALA A 105 15.69 -19.44 -1.30
C ALA A 105 16.76 -20.23 -2.09
N ALA A 106 16.52 -20.45 -3.38
CA ALA A 106 17.49 -21.10 -4.26
C ALA A 106 18.80 -20.28 -4.36
N SER A 107 18.73 -18.97 -4.53
CA SER A 107 19.92 -18.11 -4.57
C SER A 107 20.71 -18.13 -3.26
N VAL A 108 20.04 -18.19 -2.11
CA VAL A 108 20.67 -18.33 -0.79
C VAL A 108 21.35 -19.71 -0.68
N MET A 109 20.69 -20.78 -1.11
CA MET A 109 21.29 -22.15 -1.09
C MET A 109 22.55 -22.20 -1.96
N ILE A 110 22.52 -21.59 -3.15
CA ILE A 110 23.68 -21.50 -4.04
C ILE A 110 24.83 -20.74 -3.36
N SER A 111 24.53 -19.62 -2.70
CA SER A 111 25.54 -18.85 -1.96
C SER A 111 26.18 -19.61 -0.79
N LEU A 112 25.48 -20.64 -0.28
CA LEU A 112 25.99 -21.56 0.75
C LEU A 112 26.74 -22.76 0.17
N GLY A 113 26.96 -22.80 -1.16
CA GLY A 113 27.70 -23.87 -1.85
C GLY A 113 26.86 -25.09 -2.23
N LEU A 114 25.54 -25.02 -2.14
CA LEU A 114 24.64 -26.10 -2.55
C LEU A 114 24.34 -25.99 -4.06
N SER A 115 24.37 -27.11 -4.77
CA SER A 115 24.02 -27.22 -6.19
C SER A 115 22.50 -27.34 -6.33
N VAL A 116 21.81 -26.19 -6.46
CA VAL A 116 20.36 -26.11 -6.63
C VAL A 116 20.08 -25.26 -7.87
N GLU A 117 19.11 -25.68 -8.67
CA GLU A 117 18.62 -24.84 -9.79
C GLU A 117 17.64 -23.78 -9.31
N ILE A 118 17.75 -22.56 -9.87
CA ILE A 118 16.77 -21.51 -9.62
C ILE A 118 15.51 -21.85 -10.40
N PRO A 119 14.34 -22.00 -9.74
CA PRO A 119 13.12 -22.48 -10.41
C PRO A 119 12.49 -21.46 -11.36
N ASN A 120 13.05 -20.24 -11.46
CA ASN A 120 12.58 -19.13 -12.34
C ASN A 120 11.07 -18.85 -12.24
N VAL A 121 10.55 -18.91 -11.02
CA VAL A 121 9.13 -18.64 -10.75
C VAL A 121 8.85 -17.16 -10.92
N VAL A 122 7.86 -16.83 -11.76
CA VAL A 122 7.40 -15.45 -11.96
C VAL A 122 6.39 -15.09 -10.88
N LEU A 123 6.61 -13.95 -10.22
CA LEU A 123 5.76 -13.46 -9.14
C LEU A 123 4.39 -12.97 -9.66
N PRO A 124 3.26 -13.58 -9.26
CA PRO A 124 1.93 -13.09 -9.60
C PRO A 124 1.65 -11.76 -8.90
N ILE A 125 1.23 -10.77 -9.67
CA ILE A 125 0.91 -9.43 -9.15
C ILE A 125 -0.16 -9.53 -8.06
N GLY A 126 0.07 -8.91 -6.90
CA GLY A 126 -0.90 -8.86 -5.81
C GLY A 126 -1.01 -10.12 -4.95
N ILE A 127 -0.18 -11.17 -5.17
CA ILE A 127 -0.26 -12.42 -4.38
C ILE A 127 -0.14 -12.17 -2.87
N SER A 128 0.72 -11.25 -2.44
CA SER A 128 0.86 -10.89 -1.03
C SER A 128 -0.41 -10.27 -0.44
N PHE A 129 -1.15 -9.49 -1.25
CA PHE A 129 -2.38 -8.82 -0.82
C PHE A 129 -3.54 -9.81 -0.70
N PHE A 130 -3.85 -10.56 -1.77
CA PHE A 130 -4.98 -11.48 -1.71
C PHE A 130 -4.74 -12.67 -0.77
N THR A 131 -3.49 -13.10 -0.57
CA THR A 131 -3.15 -14.11 0.44
C THR A 131 -3.49 -13.60 1.84
N PHE A 132 -3.11 -12.36 2.19
CA PHE A 132 -3.41 -11.77 3.49
C PHE A 132 -4.92 -11.54 3.69
N GLN A 133 -5.63 -11.12 2.64
CA GLN A 133 -7.09 -10.97 2.68
C GLN A 133 -7.77 -12.32 2.94
N GLY A 134 -7.45 -13.33 2.14
CA GLY A 134 -8.02 -14.67 2.28
C GLY A 134 -7.69 -15.31 3.63
N ALA A 135 -6.42 -15.26 4.04
CA ALA A 135 -5.98 -15.77 5.34
C ALA A 135 -6.72 -15.08 6.51
N SER A 136 -6.89 -13.75 6.46
CA SER A 136 -7.63 -13.03 7.51
C SER A 136 -9.09 -13.47 7.60
N TYR A 137 -9.74 -13.75 6.46
CA TYR A 137 -11.12 -14.28 6.46
C TYR A 137 -11.23 -15.60 7.22
N VAL A 138 -10.37 -16.58 6.96
CA VAL A 138 -10.42 -17.88 7.64
C VAL A 138 -10.11 -17.73 9.14
N ILE A 139 -9.14 -16.87 9.49
CA ILE A 139 -8.81 -16.57 10.90
C ILE A 139 -9.98 -15.91 11.63
N ASP A 140 -10.62 -14.91 11.01
CA ASP A 140 -11.73 -14.16 11.61
C ASP A 140 -12.95 -15.08 11.82
N VAL A 141 -13.26 -15.96 10.86
CA VAL A 141 -14.29 -17.00 11.01
C VAL A 141 -13.95 -17.96 12.16
N TYR A 142 -12.70 -18.43 12.26
CA TYR A 142 -12.25 -19.28 13.38
C TYR A 142 -12.37 -18.59 14.73
N ARG A 143 -12.03 -17.27 14.80
CA ARG A 143 -12.18 -16.46 16.01
C ARG A 143 -13.61 -16.12 16.36
N ARG A 144 -14.54 -16.28 15.41
CA ARG A 144 -15.93 -15.85 15.46
C ARG A 144 -16.10 -14.33 15.41
N ASP A 145 -15.10 -13.64 14.86
CA ASP A 145 -15.14 -12.20 14.60
C ASP A 145 -15.91 -11.90 13.30
N ALA A 146 -16.00 -12.88 12.39
CA ALA A 146 -16.76 -12.83 11.14
C ALA A 146 -17.70 -14.02 11.01
N ARG A 147 -18.81 -13.82 10.29
CA ARG A 147 -19.71 -14.92 9.91
C ARG A 147 -19.16 -15.69 8.73
N VAL A 148 -19.34 -17.01 8.73
CA VAL A 148 -18.95 -17.83 7.59
C VAL A 148 -19.82 -17.47 6.37
N GLN A 149 -19.15 -17.16 5.25
CA GLN A 149 -19.84 -16.89 3.99
C GLN A 149 -20.09 -18.19 3.22
N LYS A 150 -21.38 -18.54 3.10
CA LYS A 150 -21.81 -19.77 2.41
C LYS A 150 -21.84 -19.61 0.89
N ASN A 151 -21.96 -18.38 0.38
CA ASN A 151 -21.98 -18.14 -1.05
C ASN A 151 -20.54 -17.99 -1.59
N PRO A 152 -20.05 -18.90 -2.46
CA PRO A 152 -18.71 -18.85 -3.00
C PRO A 152 -18.45 -17.60 -3.83
N LEU A 153 -19.44 -17.04 -4.52
CA LEU A 153 -19.29 -15.83 -5.32
C LEU A 153 -19.00 -14.59 -4.47
N ASN A 154 -19.53 -14.54 -3.24
CA ASN A 154 -19.24 -13.43 -2.34
C ASN A 154 -17.82 -13.51 -1.78
N VAL A 155 -17.30 -14.72 -1.50
CA VAL A 155 -15.88 -14.89 -1.11
C VAL A 155 -14.98 -14.59 -2.29
N ALA A 156 -15.34 -15.06 -3.49
CA ALA A 156 -14.59 -14.76 -4.71
C ALA A 156 -14.54 -13.24 -4.97
N LEU A 157 -15.68 -12.56 -4.87
CA LEU A 157 -15.74 -11.11 -5.01
C LEU A 157 -14.88 -10.40 -3.95
N TYR A 158 -14.98 -10.82 -2.68
CA TYR A 158 -14.18 -10.23 -1.61
C TYR A 158 -12.68 -10.32 -1.90
N VAL A 159 -12.19 -11.49 -2.30
CA VAL A 159 -10.75 -11.71 -2.54
C VAL A 159 -10.31 -11.05 -3.85
N ALA A 160 -11.12 -11.16 -4.92
CA ALA A 160 -10.76 -10.71 -6.26
C ALA A 160 -11.11 -9.25 -6.56
N LEU A 161 -11.79 -8.51 -5.67
CA LEU A 161 -12.31 -7.18 -5.94
C LEU A 161 -11.21 -6.21 -6.41
N PHE A 162 -11.26 -5.81 -7.68
CA PHE A 162 -10.15 -5.17 -8.39
C PHE A 162 -9.58 -3.90 -7.73
N PRO A 163 -10.35 -3.03 -7.03
CA PRO A 163 -9.77 -1.86 -6.41
C PRO A 163 -8.74 -2.18 -5.31
N GLN A 164 -8.93 -3.30 -4.60
CA GLN A 164 -8.06 -3.67 -3.48
C GLN A 164 -7.03 -4.76 -3.84
N LEU A 165 -7.26 -5.52 -4.94
CA LEU A 165 -6.60 -6.77 -5.25
C LEU A 165 -5.07 -6.65 -5.42
N VAL A 166 -4.59 -5.60 -6.07
CA VAL A 166 -3.17 -5.49 -6.49
C VAL A 166 -2.32 -4.78 -5.43
N ALA A 167 -2.72 -3.57 -5.02
CA ALA A 167 -1.99 -2.74 -4.07
C ALA A 167 -2.91 -1.75 -3.33
N GLY A 168 -4.20 -2.05 -3.25
CA GLY A 168 -5.15 -1.29 -2.44
C GLY A 168 -4.90 -1.48 -0.94
N PRO A 169 -5.69 -0.83 -0.08
CA PRO A 169 -5.69 -1.18 1.33
C PRO A 169 -5.98 -2.67 1.53
N ILE A 170 -5.29 -3.33 2.46
CA ILE A 170 -5.62 -4.70 2.85
C ILE A 170 -6.95 -4.66 3.60
N VAL A 171 -8.04 -4.86 2.86
CA VAL A 171 -9.40 -4.81 3.40
C VAL A 171 -9.71 -6.14 4.05
N ARG A 172 -10.16 -6.13 5.30
CA ARG A 172 -10.60 -7.34 6.02
C ARG A 172 -12.03 -7.69 5.63
N TYR A 173 -12.35 -8.97 5.74
CA TYR A 173 -13.71 -9.44 5.46
C TYR A 173 -14.74 -8.77 6.37
N THR A 174 -14.43 -8.61 7.66
CA THR A 174 -15.26 -7.90 8.64
C THR A 174 -15.61 -6.46 8.26
N THR A 175 -14.75 -5.80 7.47
CA THR A 175 -15.00 -4.43 7.00
C THR A 175 -16.09 -4.38 5.92
N VAL A 176 -16.16 -5.40 5.04
CA VAL A 176 -17.06 -5.41 3.87
C VAL A 176 -18.13 -6.49 3.90
N GLU A 177 -18.21 -7.30 4.97
CA GLU A 177 -19.14 -8.40 5.13
C GLU A 177 -20.59 -7.99 4.85
N ASN A 178 -21.04 -6.90 5.47
CA ASN A 178 -22.39 -6.40 5.30
C ASN A 178 -22.60 -5.82 3.89
N GLU A 179 -21.60 -5.17 3.33
CA GLU A 179 -21.67 -4.51 2.01
C GLU A 179 -21.70 -5.51 0.86
N LEU A 180 -21.21 -6.73 1.05
CA LEU A 180 -21.35 -7.83 0.09
C LEU A 180 -22.80 -8.28 -0.08
N THR A 181 -23.62 -8.15 0.97
CA THR A 181 -25.01 -8.62 0.99
C THR A 181 -26.03 -7.49 1.01
N SER A 182 -25.64 -6.31 1.51
CA SER A 182 -26.51 -5.14 1.62
C SER A 182 -25.70 -3.86 1.52
N ARG A 183 -25.70 -3.21 0.37
CA ARG A 183 -25.05 -1.90 0.19
C ARG A 183 -25.97 -0.91 -0.52
N SER A 184 -25.83 0.35 -0.14
CA SER A 184 -26.57 1.46 -0.74
C SER A 184 -25.67 2.26 -1.68
N HIS A 185 -26.27 2.76 -2.76
CA HIS A 185 -25.65 3.65 -3.71
C HIS A 185 -26.33 5.01 -3.62
N THR A 186 -25.57 6.04 -3.25
CA THR A 186 -26.07 7.42 -3.23
C THR A 186 -25.25 8.28 -4.18
N LEU A 187 -25.87 9.27 -4.79
CA LEU A 187 -25.16 10.24 -5.65
C LEU A 187 -24.02 10.95 -4.91
N LYS A 188 -24.24 11.22 -3.62
CA LYS A 188 -23.19 11.81 -2.76
C LYS A 188 -21.99 10.89 -2.64
N SER A 189 -22.20 9.62 -2.27
CA SER A 189 -21.10 8.65 -2.14
C SER A 189 -20.38 8.44 -3.47
N PHE A 190 -21.10 8.38 -4.58
CA PHE A 190 -20.52 8.28 -5.92
C PHE A 190 -19.68 9.51 -6.24
N SER A 191 -20.21 10.73 -6.07
CA SER A 191 -19.49 11.98 -6.29
C SER A 191 -18.22 12.09 -5.44
N ASP A 192 -18.31 11.75 -4.15
CA ASP A 192 -17.16 11.76 -3.24
C ASP A 192 -16.10 10.73 -3.68
N GLY A 193 -16.54 9.57 -4.19
CA GLY A 193 -15.66 8.56 -4.77
C GLY A 193 -14.93 9.04 -6.02
N VAL A 194 -15.65 9.70 -6.93
CA VAL A 194 -15.08 10.30 -8.16
C VAL A 194 -14.04 11.36 -7.81
N VAL A 195 -14.36 12.30 -6.92
CA VAL A 195 -13.43 13.35 -6.49
C VAL A 195 -12.16 12.70 -5.89
N ARG A 196 -12.31 11.69 -5.05
CA ARG A 196 -11.18 11.02 -4.44
C ARG A 196 -10.31 10.28 -5.47
N PHE A 197 -10.94 9.61 -6.42
CA PHE A 197 -10.24 8.94 -7.52
C PHE A 197 -9.43 9.95 -8.36
N MET A 198 -10.04 11.07 -8.76
CA MET A 198 -9.39 12.12 -9.53
C MET A 198 -8.17 12.72 -8.81
N LEU A 199 -8.30 12.99 -7.51
CA LEU A 199 -7.19 13.49 -6.69
C LEU A 199 -6.07 12.44 -6.56
N GLY A 200 -6.42 11.17 -6.36
CA GLY A 200 -5.45 10.06 -6.36
C GLY A 200 -4.72 9.95 -7.69
N PHE A 201 -5.46 10.00 -8.80
CA PHE A 201 -4.88 9.99 -10.14
C PHE A 201 -3.91 11.16 -10.37
N GLY A 202 -4.28 12.37 -9.95
CA GLY A 202 -3.39 13.54 -10.03
C GLY A 202 -2.13 13.40 -9.19
N LYS A 203 -2.22 12.86 -7.97
CA LYS A 203 -1.04 12.56 -7.14
C LYS A 203 -0.07 11.63 -7.88
N LYS A 204 -0.59 10.58 -8.52
CA LYS A 204 0.20 9.62 -9.30
C LYS A 204 0.86 10.27 -10.49
N MET A 205 0.08 10.94 -11.34
CA MET A 205 0.55 11.41 -12.63
C MET A 205 1.42 12.68 -12.53
N ILE A 206 1.10 13.58 -11.59
CA ILE A 206 1.80 14.87 -11.49
C ILE A 206 2.99 14.76 -10.55
N ILE A 207 2.82 14.17 -9.35
CA ILE A 207 3.87 14.19 -8.33
C ILE A 207 4.70 12.89 -8.36
N ALA A 208 4.05 11.73 -8.22
CA ALA A 208 4.79 10.48 -8.04
C ALA A 208 5.65 10.11 -9.25
N ASN A 209 5.14 10.28 -10.48
CA ASN A 209 5.89 9.97 -11.69
C ASN A 209 7.10 10.91 -11.86
N ALA A 210 6.94 12.23 -11.64
CA ALA A 210 8.04 13.19 -11.72
C ALA A 210 9.14 12.90 -10.67
N MET A 211 8.74 12.62 -9.42
CA MET A 211 9.68 12.24 -8.38
C MET A 211 10.36 10.90 -8.66
N GLY A 212 9.62 9.97 -9.31
CA GLY A 212 10.16 8.69 -9.75
C GLY A 212 11.23 8.83 -10.82
N GLU A 213 11.00 9.68 -11.82
CA GLU A 213 11.96 9.96 -12.88
C GLU A 213 13.28 10.53 -12.32
N ILE A 214 13.18 11.45 -11.35
CA ILE A 214 14.34 11.98 -10.64
C ILE A 214 15.05 10.89 -9.83
N ALA A 215 14.29 10.11 -9.05
CA ALA A 215 14.85 9.08 -8.20
C ALA A 215 15.56 8.00 -9.02
N ASP A 216 14.90 7.47 -10.06
CA ASP A 216 15.47 6.42 -10.92
C ASP A 216 16.72 6.93 -11.66
N GLY A 217 16.72 8.19 -12.15
CA GLY A 217 17.86 8.80 -12.78
C GLY A 217 19.07 8.93 -11.85
N ILE A 218 18.85 9.24 -10.57
CA ILE A 218 19.94 9.45 -9.59
C ILE A 218 20.41 8.14 -8.96
N PHE A 219 19.49 7.23 -8.58
CA PHE A 219 19.86 5.93 -8.01
C PHE A 219 20.55 5.01 -9.03
N GLY A 220 20.36 5.26 -10.33
CA GLY A 220 21.08 4.57 -11.41
C GLY A 220 22.49 5.08 -11.67
N MET A 221 22.96 6.13 -10.97
CA MET A 221 24.30 6.67 -11.14
C MET A 221 25.34 5.86 -10.35
N ASP A 222 26.55 5.79 -10.91
CA ASP A 222 27.69 5.19 -10.20
C ASP A 222 28.05 6.02 -8.95
N THR A 223 28.00 5.38 -7.79
CA THR A 223 28.30 6.00 -6.49
C THR A 223 29.78 6.41 -6.35
N ALA A 224 30.70 5.72 -7.05
CA ALA A 224 32.13 5.98 -6.95
C ALA A 224 32.58 7.17 -7.81
N THR A 225 31.95 7.41 -8.96
CA THR A 225 32.47 8.35 -9.97
C THR A 225 31.53 9.52 -10.28
N SER A 226 30.21 9.33 -10.18
CA SER A 226 29.22 10.28 -10.71
C SER A 226 28.33 10.91 -9.66
N LEU A 227 28.10 10.21 -8.52
CA LEU A 227 27.17 10.66 -7.50
C LEU A 227 27.86 11.62 -6.51
N THR A 228 27.34 12.85 -6.40
CA THR A 228 27.78 13.83 -5.40
C THR A 228 26.85 13.88 -4.20
N THR A 229 27.32 14.33 -3.04
CA THR A 229 26.52 14.43 -1.81
C THR A 229 25.19 15.19 -1.99
N PRO A 230 25.15 16.40 -2.60
CA PRO A 230 23.86 17.08 -2.82
C PRO A 230 22.94 16.30 -3.75
N LEU A 231 23.49 15.65 -4.78
CA LEU A 231 22.69 14.87 -5.73
C LEU A 231 22.11 13.63 -5.07
N ALA A 232 22.85 12.95 -4.21
CA ALA A 232 22.37 11.82 -3.42
C ALA A 232 21.21 12.21 -2.50
N TRP A 233 21.29 13.39 -1.85
CA TRP A 233 20.16 13.91 -1.06
C TRP A 233 18.94 14.25 -1.92
N VAL A 234 19.11 14.85 -3.10
CA VAL A 234 18.01 15.11 -4.05
C VAL A 234 17.34 13.80 -4.45
N GLY A 235 18.12 12.76 -4.78
CA GLY A 235 17.57 11.44 -5.11
C GLY A 235 16.81 10.80 -3.95
N ALA A 236 17.39 10.81 -2.74
CA ALA A 236 16.76 10.23 -1.55
C ALA A 236 15.44 10.95 -1.17
N VAL A 237 15.38 12.28 -1.28
CA VAL A 237 14.15 13.05 -1.02
C VAL A 237 13.14 12.83 -2.15
N ALA A 238 13.57 12.76 -3.41
CA ALA A 238 12.70 12.44 -4.53
C ALA A 238 12.05 11.07 -4.35
N TYR A 239 12.83 10.04 -4.00
CA TYR A 239 12.29 8.72 -3.72
C TYR A 239 11.34 8.70 -2.51
N THR A 240 11.65 9.46 -1.47
CA THR A 240 10.78 9.64 -0.30
C THR A 240 9.40 10.19 -0.69
N LEU A 241 9.36 11.16 -1.60
CA LEU A 241 8.10 11.69 -2.13
C LEU A 241 7.44 10.71 -3.09
N GLN A 242 8.20 10.06 -3.98
CA GLN A 242 7.71 9.06 -4.92
C GLN A 242 6.97 7.94 -4.20
N ILE A 243 7.61 7.25 -3.24
CA ILE A 243 7.01 6.10 -2.56
C ILE A 243 5.71 6.47 -1.82
N TYR A 244 5.67 7.65 -1.23
CA TYR A 244 4.46 8.14 -0.56
C TYR A 244 3.35 8.48 -1.53
N PHE A 245 3.65 9.30 -2.54
CA PHE A 245 2.61 9.75 -3.47
C PHE A 245 2.16 8.63 -4.40
N ASP A 246 3.04 7.72 -4.83
CA ASP A 246 2.67 6.58 -5.65
C ASP A 246 1.70 5.64 -4.92
N PHE A 247 2.05 5.26 -3.70
CA PHE A 247 1.25 4.33 -2.93
C PHE A 247 -0.02 4.97 -2.33
N SER A 248 0.07 6.20 -1.82
CA SER A 248 -1.13 6.90 -1.33
C SER A 248 -2.10 7.24 -2.46
N ALA A 249 -1.60 7.53 -3.66
CA ALA A 249 -2.41 7.75 -4.85
C ALA A 249 -3.22 6.50 -5.22
N TYR A 250 -2.54 5.34 -5.28
CA TYR A 250 -3.22 4.08 -5.54
C TYR A 250 -4.30 3.79 -4.48
N SER A 251 -3.96 3.99 -3.20
CA SER A 251 -4.93 3.82 -2.11
C SER A 251 -6.13 4.77 -2.24
N ASP A 252 -5.90 6.04 -2.61
CA ASP A 252 -6.99 7.01 -2.83
C ASP A 252 -7.87 6.61 -4.01
N MET A 253 -7.28 6.16 -5.13
CA MET A 253 -8.03 5.65 -6.27
C MET A 253 -8.85 4.41 -5.91
N ALA A 254 -8.26 3.46 -5.17
CA ALA A 254 -8.94 2.25 -4.71
C ALA A 254 -10.12 2.55 -3.78
N ILE A 255 -9.93 3.45 -2.80
CA ILE A 255 -10.99 3.88 -1.87
C ILE A 255 -12.08 4.65 -2.64
N GLY A 256 -11.68 5.49 -3.60
CA GLY A 256 -12.60 6.21 -4.48
C GLY A 256 -13.50 5.25 -5.28
N LEU A 257 -12.89 4.27 -5.94
CA LEU A 257 -13.60 3.21 -6.67
C LEU A 257 -14.51 2.40 -5.76
N GLY A 258 -14.00 1.99 -4.58
CA GLY A 258 -14.83 1.32 -3.58
C GLY A 258 -16.10 2.11 -3.25
N ARG A 259 -15.99 3.42 -2.98
CA ARG A 259 -17.12 4.30 -2.70
C ARG A 259 -18.12 4.41 -3.86
N MET A 260 -17.63 4.45 -5.10
CA MET A 260 -18.51 4.49 -6.29
C MET A 260 -19.38 3.23 -6.40
N PHE A 261 -18.84 2.08 -5.98
CA PHE A 261 -19.57 0.80 -5.97
C PHE A 261 -20.27 0.48 -4.64
N GLY A 262 -20.25 1.41 -3.69
CA GLY A 262 -20.95 1.30 -2.40
C GLY A 262 -20.17 0.54 -1.32
N PHE A 263 -18.84 0.36 -1.48
CA PHE A 263 -17.96 -0.20 -0.46
C PHE A 263 -17.22 0.91 0.30
N ARG A 264 -16.92 0.66 1.58
CA ARG A 264 -16.19 1.59 2.46
C ARG A 264 -14.89 0.96 2.90
N PHE A 265 -13.82 1.26 2.19
CA PHE A 265 -12.48 0.82 2.57
C PHE A 265 -11.86 1.76 3.60
N ASN A 266 -11.01 1.19 4.46
CA ASN A 266 -10.29 1.93 5.47
C ASN A 266 -9.19 2.81 4.87
N GLU A 267 -8.88 3.92 5.55
CA GLU A 267 -7.75 4.78 5.20
C GLU A 267 -6.42 4.01 5.36
N ASN A 268 -5.51 4.21 4.40
CA ASN A 268 -4.20 3.56 4.42
C ASN A 268 -3.06 4.51 4.79
N PHE A 269 -3.27 5.82 4.62
CA PHE A 269 -2.30 6.85 4.94
C PHE A 269 -2.94 8.02 5.70
N ASN A 270 -2.18 8.63 6.62
CA ASN A 270 -2.60 9.79 7.38
C ASN A 270 -1.44 10.78 7.58
N TYR A 271 -0.98 11.40 6.47
CA TYR A 271 0.13 12.36 6.48
C TYR A 271 1.35 11.86 7.27
N PRO A 272 2.01 10.77 6.83
CA PRO A 272 3.04 10.09 7.62
C PRO A 272 4.29 10.94 7.85
N TYR A 273 4.62 11.84 6.95
CA TYR A 273 5.85 12.65 7.04
C TYR A 273 5.78 13.83 8.03
N ILE A 274 4.62 14.07 8.64
CA ILE A 274 4.51 14.98 9.79
C ILE A 274 4.64 14.25 11.14
N ALA A 275 5.01 12.97 11.13
CA ALA A 275 5.19 12.19 12.35
C ALA A 275 6.31 12.74 13.23
N SER A 276 6.14 12.70 14.53
CA SER A 276 7.12 13.19 15.52
C SER A 276 7.84 12.05 16.25
N SER A 277 7.67 10.80 15.80
CA SER A 277 8.37 9.63 16.28
C SER A 277 8.21 8.48 15.29
N VAL A 278 9.05 7.45 15.39
CA VAL A 278 8.96 6.25 14.55
C VAL A 278 7.63 5.51 14.78
N THR A 279 7.17 5.44 16.03
CA THR A 279 5.85 4.88 16.36
C THR A 279 4.71 5.69 15.73
N ASP A 280 4.77 7.02 15.74
CA ASP A 280 3.75 7.87 15.11
C ASP A 280 3.77 7.73 13.59
N PHE A 281 4.96 7.60 12.97
CA PHE A 281 5.10 7.34 11.55
C PHE A 281 4.35 6.06 11.14
N TRP A 282 4.55 4.93 11.81
CA TRP A 282 3.90 3.67 11.49
C TRP A 282 2.41 3.62 11.81
N ARG A 283 1.90 4.51 12.65
CA ARG A 283 0.46 4.70 12.85
C ARG A 283 -0.21 5.46 11.69
N ARG A 284 0.60 6.10 10.84
CA ARG A 284 0.17 6.94 9.71
C ARG A 284 0.50 6.35 8.35
N TRP A 285 1.49 5.47 8.28
CA TRP A 285 1.98 4.80 7.07
C TRP A 285 1.42 3.40 6.96
N HIS A 286 0.86 3.05 5.78
CA HIS A 286 0.36 1.71 5.44
C HIS A 286 -0.45 1.08 6.58
N ILE A 287 -1.48 1.80 7.04
CA ILE A 287 -2.27 1.49 8.25
C ILE A 287 -2.90 0.10 8.15
N SER A 288 -3.33 -0.30 6.95
CA SER A 288 -3.96 -1.60 6.72
C SER A 288 -2.99 -2.76 6.98
N LEU A 289 -1.74 -2.67 6.50
CA LEU A 289 -0.70 -3.66 6.74
C LEU A 289 -0.28 -3.70 8.21
N SER A 290 -0.01 -2.53 8.79
CA SER A 290 0.39 -2.40 10.21
C SER A 290 -0.67 -2.98 11.14
N SER A 291 -1.95 -2.72 10.87
CA SER A 291 -3.05 -3.30 11.65
C SER A 291 -3.21 -4.80 11.40
N TRP A 292 -2.95 -5.30 10.19
CA TRP A 292 -2.97 -6.73 9.89
C TRP A 292 -1.90 -7.47 10.70
N PHE A 293 -0.63 -7.03 10.63
CA PHE A 293 0.44 -7.65 11.43
C PHE A 293 0.20 -7.54 12.93
N ARG A 294 -0.35 -6.43 13.42
CA ARG A 294 -0.72 -6.27 14.83
C ARG A 294 -1.72 -7.35 15.27
N ASP A 295 -2.81 -7.53 14.50
CA ASP A 295 -3.96 -8.32 14.96
C ASP A 295 -3.79 -9.82 14.67
N TYR A 296 -3.04 -10.18 13.61
CA TYR A 296 -2.86 -11.58 13.23
C TYR A 296 -1.50 -12.19 13.60
N VAL A 297 -0.50 -11.36 13.92
CA VAL A 297 0.83 -11.84 14.34
C VAL A 297 1.21 -11.35 15.73
N TYR A 298 1.27 -10.03 15.94
CA TYR A 298 1.78 -9.45 17.18
C TYR A 298 0.95 -9.81 18.41
N ILE A 299 -0.37 -9.63 18.35
CA ILE A 299 -1.28 -9.95 19.47
C ILE A 299 -1.27 -11.47 19.78
N PRO A 300 -1.37 -12.40 18.80
CA PRO A 300 -1.26 -13.83 19.05
C PRO A 300 0.07 -14.28 19.69
N LEU A 301 1.19 -13.59 19.40
CA LEU A 301 2.48 -13.84 20.04
C LEU A 301 2.57 -13.36 21.50
N GLY A 302 1.53 -12.69 22.00
CA GLY A 302 1.45 -12.12 23.35
C GLY A 302 1.45 -10.59 23.38
N GLY A 303 1.65 -9.92 22.24
CA GLY A 303 1.63 -8.46 22.13
C GLY A 303 2.61 -7.78 23.09
N ASN A 304 2.11 -6.78 23.83
CA ASN A 304 2.85 -6.08 24.89
C ASN A 304 2.51 -6.55 26.33
N ARG A 305 1.65 -7.57 26.44
CA ARG A 305 1.23 -8.13 27.75
C ARG A 305 2.09 -9.33 28.13
N CYS A 306 3.41 -9.19 28.05
CA CYS A 306 4.39 -10.25 28.30
C CYS A 306 5.69 -9.65 28.87
N SER A 307 6.66 -10.49 29.22
CA SER A 307 7.97 -10.04 29.71
C SER A 307 8.70 -9.16 28.69
N LYS A 308 9.62 -8.30 29.13
CA LYS A 308 10.40 -7.41 28.26
C LYS A 308 11.12 -8.16 27.13
N GLY A 309 11.78 -9.28 27.45
CA GLY A 309 12.47 -10.10 26.45
C GLY A 309 11.53 -10.68 25.40
N ARG A 310 10.38 -11.21 25.83
CA ARG A 310 9.35 -11.71 24.91
C ARG A 310 8.77 -10.60 24.03
N HIS A 311 8.57 -9.41 24.59
CA HIS A 311 8.08 -8.27 23.81
C HIS A 311 9.09 -7.83 22.72
N ILE A 312 10.39 -7.77 23.07
CA ILE A 312 11.46 -7.50 22.11
C ILE A 312 11.44 -8.56 20.99
N PHE A 313 11.36 -9.83 21.33
CA PHE A 313 11.24 -10.92 20.35
C PHE A 313 10.00 -10.75 19.47
N ASN A 314 8.84 -10.46 20.04
CA ASN A 314 7.61 -10.24 19.26
C ASN A 314 7.76 -9.09 18.24
N LEU A 315 8.39 -7.98 18.64
CA LEU A 315 8.65 -6.85 17.74
C LEU A 315 9.61 -7.25 16.63
N MET A 316 10.73 -7.94 16.94
CA MET A 316 11.69 -8.36 15.94
C MET A 316 11.06 -9.33 14.93
N VAL A 317 10.27 -10.31 15.40
CA VAL A 317 9.53 -11.23 14.50
C VAL A 317 8.60 -10.47 13.56
N VAL A 318 7.76 -9.58 14.10
CA VAL A 318 6.79 -8.82 13.29
C VAL A 318 7.51 -7.97 12.23
N TRP A 319 8.58 -7.29 12.61
CA TRP A 319 9.29 -6.40 11.70
C TRP A 319 10.13 -7.15 10.65
N SER A 320 10.73 -8.27 11.03
CA SER A 320 11.40 -9.16 10.06
C SER A 320 10.40 -9.72 9.04
N LEU A 321 9.22 -10.15 9.50
CA LEU A 321 8.14 -10.61 8.62
C LEU A 321 7.57 -9.47 7.76
N THR A 322 7.50 -8.24 8.29
CA THR A 322 7.09 -7.07 7.52
C THR A 322 8.08 -6.77 6.40
N GLY A 323 9.38 -6.83 6.68
CA GLY A 323 10.42 -6.69 5.67
C GLY A 323 10.31 -7.78 4.60
N LEU A 324 10.24 -9.04 5.01
CA LEU A 324 10.09 -10.19 4.11
C LEU A 324 8.83 -10.08 3.26
N TRP A 325 7.73 -9.55 3.80
CA TRP A 325 6.48 -9.35 3.05
C TRP A 325 6.65 -8.35 1.89
N HIS A 326 7.50 -7.33 2.05
CA HIS A 326 7.77 -6.37 0.97
C HIS A 326 8.52 -7.00 -0.20
N GLY A 327 9.57 -7.77 0.05
CA GLY A 327 10.34 -8.37 -1.04
C GLY A 327 11.24 -9.52 -0.61
N ALA A 328 11.55 -10.37 -1.58
CA ALA A 328 12.47 -11.50 -1.43
C ALA A 328 13.92 -11.03 -1.66
N ASN A 329 14.41 -10.14 -0.81
CA ASN A 329 15.79 -9.63 -0.83
C ASN A 329 16.24 -9.31 0.61
N TRP A 330 17.53 -9.39 0.86
CA TRP A 330 18.15 -9.06 2.14
C TRP A 330 17.94 -7.59 2.55
N THR A 331 17.89 -6.67 1.60
CA THR A 331 17.63 -5.24 1.86
C THR A 331 16.31 -5.04 2.58
N PHE A 332 15.24 -5.74 2.18
CA PHE A 332 13.93 -5.66 2.84
C PHE A 332 13.94 -6.26 4.25
N ILE A 333 14.65 -7.38 4.45
CA ILE A 333 14.77 -7.99 5.79
C ILE A 333 15.51 -7.04 6.74
N VAL A 334 16.64 -6.48 6.30
CA VAL A 334 17.44 -5.52 7.08
C VAL A 334 16.64 -4.24 7.33
N TRP A 335 15.89 -3.76 6.33
CA TRP A 335 14.97 -2.63 6.49
C TRP A 335 13.89 -2.90 7.57
N GLY A 336 13.29 -4.07 7.56
CA GLY A 336 12.35 -4.46 8.63
C GLY A 336 13.02 -4.50 10.00
N MET A 337 14.18 -5.14 10.12
CA MET A 337 14.94 -5.19 11.37
C MET A 337 15.35 -3.80 11.87
N TYR A 338 15.75 -2.90 10.97
CA TYR A 338 16.04 -1.50 11.28
C TYR A 338 14.88 -0.82 12.02
N PHE A 339 13.65 -0.95 11.52
CA PHE A 339 12.48 -0.41 12.21
C PHE A 339 12.14 -1.16 13.50
N GLY A 340 12.34 -2.46 13.54
CA GLY A 340 12.21 -3.26 14.77
C GLY A 340 13.11 -2.73 15.90
N VAL A 341 14.39 -2.50 15.58
CA VAL A 341 15.38 -1.94 16.54
C VAL A 341 14.99 -0.52 16.97
N LEU A 342 14.60 0.34 16.01
CA LEU A 342 14.20 1.72 16.33
C LEU A 342 12.98 1.79 17.26
N LEU A 343 11.98 0.97 17.04
CA LEU A 343 10.78 0.92 17.90
C LEU A 343 11.09 0.38 19.29
N ILE A 344 11.98 -0.60 19.40
CA ILE A 344 12.49 -1.09 20.70
C ILE A 344 13.24 0.04 21.41
N THR A 345 14.13 0.73 20.72
CA THR A 345 14.90 1.87 21.23
C THR A 345 13.96 3.00 21.68
N GLU A 346 12.99 3.38 20.85
CA GLU A 346 12.01 4.42 21.19
C GLU A 346 11.22 4.04 22.46
N LYS A 347 10.77 2.78 22.55
CA LYS A 347 9.94 2.34 23.68
C LYS A 347 10.72 2.18 24.99
N TYR A 348 11.94 1.63 24.94
CA TYR A 348 12.65 1.24 26.17
C TYR A 348 13.77 2.19 26.57
N LEU A 349 14.36 2.93 25.62
CA LEU A 349 15.46 3.85 25.90
C LEU A 349 15.01 5.32 25.82
N LEU A 350 14.22 5.67 24.81
CA LEU A 350 13.87 7.06 24.53
C LEU A 350 12.51 7.51 25.09
N ALA A 351 11.70 6.60 25.64
CA ALA A 351 10.34 6.91 26.10
C ALA A 351 10.26 8.08 27.10
N LYS A 352 11.28 8.22 27.98
CA LYS A 352 11.37 9.32 28.97
C LYS A 352 12.04 10.58 28.42
N VAL A 353 12.79 10.47 27.33
CA VAL A 353 13.57 11.56 26.73
C VAL A 353 12.78 12.27 25.64
N LEU A 354 12.11 11.54 24.76
CA LEU A 354 11.34 12.08 23.64
C LEU A 354 10.35 13.19 24.04
N PRO A 355 9.56 13.07 25.13
CA PRO A 355 8.63 14.13 25.50
C PRO A 355 9.32 15.46 25.88
N LYS A 356 10.62 15.41 26.26
CA LYS A 356 11.42 16.59 26.64
C LYS A 356 12.04 17.29 25.43
N ILE A 357 12.12 16.64 24.28
CA ILE A 357 12.68 17.18 23.05
C ILE A 357 11.62 18.03 22.33
N PRO A 358 11.95 19.25 21.88
CA PRO A 358 11.03 20.06 21.08
C PRO A 358 10.47 19.29 19.88
N VAL A 359 9.18 19.48 19.60
CA VAL A 359 8.45 18.73 18.57
C VAL A 359 9.09 18.89 17.19
N VAL A 360 9.61 20.04 16.87
CA VAL A 360 10.29 20.32 15.57
C VAL A 360 11.54 19.44 15.40
N ILE A 361 12.35 19.31 16.45
CA ILE A 361 13.57 18.46 16.41
C ILE A 361 13.17 17.00 16.23
N ARG A 362 12.11 16.55 16.93
CA ARG A 362 11.58 15.19 16.77
C ARG A 362 11.10 14.93 15.34
N HIS A 363 10.42 15.89 14.71
CA HIS A 363 9.98 15.78 13.31
C HIS A 363 11.16 15.63 12.37
N ILE A 364 12.18 16.51 12.49
CA ILE A 364 13.36 16.46 11.66
C ILE A 364 14.09 15.12 11.83
N ALA A 365 14.32 14.69 13.08
CA ALA A 365 14.97 13.41 13.35
C ALA A 365 14.18 12.21 12.79
N THR A 366 12.86 12.19 12.97
CA THR A 366 12.00 11.12 12.44
C THR A 366 12.05 11.11 10.91
N LEU A 367 11.99 12.29 10.27
CA LEU A 367 12.03 12.38 8.81
C LEU A 367 13.37 11.91 8.25
N LEU A 368 14.50 12.29 8.87
CA LEU A 368 15.83 11.81 8.49
C LEU A 368 15.94 10.29 8.61
N ILE A 369 15.47 9.71 9.72
CA ILE A 369 15.42 8.25 9.94
C ILE A 369 14.63 7.57 8.81
N VAL A 370 13.51 8.14 8.42
CA VAL A 370 12.65 7.60 7.36
C VAL A 370 13.32 7.74 5.98
N ILE A 371 13.94 8.87 5.65
CA ILE A 371 14.67 9.05 4.38
C ILE A 371 15.81 8.03 4.27
N ILE A 372 16.60 7.86 5.31
CA ILE A 372 17.69 6.85 5.34
C ILE A 372 17.13 5.44 5.11
N SER A 373 15.98 5.13 5.75
CA SER A 373 15.34 3.83 5.56
C SER A 373 14.88 3.59 4.12
N TRP A 374 14.43 4.64 3.42
CA TRP A 374 13.99 4.53 2.04
C TRP A 374 15.16 4.30 1.07
N VAL A 375 16.36 4.79 1.37
CA VAL A 375 17.55 4.44 0.60
C VAL A 375 17.83 2.94 0.67
N LEU A 376 17.78 2.35 1.88
CA LEU A 376 17.93 0.91 2.05
C LEU A 376 16.84 0.11 1.32
N PHE A 377 15.59 0.61 1.35
CA PHE A 377 14.45 -0.02 0.68
C PHE A 377 14.54 0.00 -0.85
N ARG A 378 15.13 1.08 -1.44
CA ARG A 378 15.26 1.25 -2.89
C ARG A 378 16.45 0.50 -3.48
N SER A 379 17.49 0.25 -2.69
CA SER A 379 18.74 -0.31 -3.16
C SER A 379 18.62 -1.80 -3.49
N ASP A 380 19.31 -2.24 -4.55
CA ASP A 380 19.28 -3.62 -5.01
C ASP A 380 20.07 -4.56 -4.07
N SER A 381 21.11 -4.03 -3.41
CA SER A 381 21.90 -4.75 -2.41
C SER A 381 22.19 -3.92 -1.17
N ILE A 382 22.60 -4.57 -0.07
CA ILE A 382 23.05 -3.88 1.15
C ILE A 382 24.30 -3.06 0.88
N THR A 383 25.20 -3.57 0.03
CA THR A 383 26.43 -2.85 -0.35
C THR A 383 26.12 -1.56 -1.09
N ASP A 384 25.16 -1.59 -2.05
CA ASP A 384 24.74 -0.40 -2.78
C ASP A 384 24.09 0.62 -1.85
N ALA A 385 23.24 0.14 -0.91
CA ALA A 385 22.64 1.01 0.10
C ALA A 385 23.70 1.71 0.97
N LEU A 386 24.68 0.96 1.45
CA LEU A 386 25.76 1.52 2.28
C LEU A 386 26.65 2.49 1.47
N SER A 387 26.95 2.17 0.22
CA SER A 387 27.70 3.05 -0.69
C SER A 387 26.96 4.35 -0.93
N TYR A 388 25.66 4.28 -1.24
CA TYR A 388 24.82 5.46 -1.44
C TYR A 388 24.74 6.32 -0.17
N LEU A 389 24.51 5.70 0.99
CA LEU A 389 24.53 6.39 2.29
C LEU A 389 25.90 7.02 2.57
N GLY A 390 26.99 6.32 2.24
CA GLY A 390 28.34 6.88 2.34
C GLY A 390 28.47 8.19 1.57
N VAL A 391 27.98 8.24 0.32
CA VAL A 391 27.98 9.46 -0.49
C VAL A 391 27.08 10.54 0.12
N MET A 392 25.91 10.21 0.63
CA MET A 392 25.02 11.17 1.32
C MET A 392 25.72 11.87 2.49
N PHE A 393 26.60 11.17 3.20
CA PHE A 393 27.32 11.70 4.37
C PHE A 393 28.77 12.14 4.08
N GLY A 394 29.09 12.40 2.81
CA GLY A 394 30.32 13.10 2.42
C GLY A 394 31.42 12.22 1.86
N ASN A 395 31.24 10.90 1.75
CA ASN A 395 32.18 10.01 1.08
C ASN A 395 31.95 10.03 -0.45
N SER A 396 32.13 11.21 -1.06
CA SER A 396 31.97 11.38 -2.50
C SER A 396 33.27 11.84 -3.14
N SER A 397 33.54 11.41 -4.37
CA SER A 397 34.69 11.83 -5.16
C SER A 397 34.59 13.27 -5.68
N GLY A 398 33.37 13.87 -5.63
CA GLY A 398 33.12 15.25 -6.07
C GLY A 398 32.69 16.16 -4.93
N SER A 399 33.35 17.28 -4.74
CA SER A 399 32.96 18.32 -3.79
C SER A 399 32.04 19.34 -4.44
N GLY A 400 30.87 19.60 -3.81
CA GLY A 400 30.04 20.74 -4.13
C GLY A 400 28.73 20.42 -4.84
N TRP A 401 27.90 21.46 -5.05
CA TRP A 401 26.68 21.41 -5.81
C TRP A 401 26.95 21.04 -7.27
N SER A 402 26.52 19.84 -7.67
CA SER A 402 26.62 19.47 -9.07
C SER A 402 25.57 20.24 -9.87
N ARG A 403 25.90 20.58 -11.14
CA ARG A 403 24.95 21.17 -12.09
C ARG A 403 23.70 20.29 -12.24
N TYR A 404 23.86 18.97 -12.07
CA TYR A 404 22.77 18.00 -12.15
C TYR A 404 21.78 18.10 -10.98
N ALA A 405 22.23 18.35 -9.73
CA ALA A 405 21.32 18.55 -8.61
C ALA A 405 20.44 19.79 -8.83
N PHE A 406 21.06 20.90 -9.29
CA PHE A 406 20.33 22.11 -9.62
C PHE A 406 19.39 21.93 -10.82
N TYR A 407 19.82 21.16 -11.85
CA TYR A 407 18.99 20.81 -13.00
C TYR A 407 17.71 20.09 -12.59
N TYR A 408 17.78 19.01 -11.80
CA TYR A 408 16.61 18.28 -11.34
C TYR A 408 15.66 19.12 -10.49
N ILE A 409 16.19 20.00 -9.62
CA ILE A 409 15.34 20.90 -8.82
C ILE A 409 14.64 21.92 -9.71
N ARG A 410 15.38 22.53 -10.67
CA ARG A 410 14.84 23.56 -11.56
C ARG A 410 13.86 23.00 -12.59
N GLN A 411 14.14 21.83 -13.15
CA GLN A 411 13.28 21.22 -14.17
C GLN A 411 11.92 20.80 -13.59
N TYR A 412 11.90 20.31 -12.37
CA TYR A 412 10.69 19.77 -11.71
C TYR A 412 10.23 20.64 -10.53
N TYR A 413 10.51 21.97 -10.56
CA TYR A 413 10.19 22.85 -9.42
C TYR A 413 8.71 22.85 -9.03
N PRO A 414 7.73 22.77 -9.97
CA PRO A 414 6.31 22.74 -9.58
C PRO A 414 5.95 21.45 -8.84
N GLU A 415 6.48 20.31 -9.31
CA GLU A 415 6.23 19.00 -8.71
C GLU A 415 6.89 18.89 -7.32
N TRP A 416 8.08 19.50 -7.14
CA TRP A 416 8.71 19.63 -5.82
C TRP A 416 7.83 20.43 -4.85
N ILE A 417 7.34 21.59 -5.27
CA ILE A 417 6.47 22.43 -4.44
C ILE A 417 5.19 21.68 -4.08
N LEU A 418 4.52 21.07 -5.07
CA LEU A 418 3.32 20.27 -4.84
C LEU A 418 3.57 19.07 -3.94
N GLY A 419 4.70 18.39 -4.11
CA GLY A 419 5.11 17.27 -3.26
C GLY A 419 5.32 17.70 -1.81
N ILE A 420 6.06 18.79 -1.58
CA ILE A 420 6.31 19.32 -0.23
C ILE A 420 5.00 19.79 0.43
N ILE A 421 4.17 20.54 -0.28
CA ILE A 421 2.86 20.99 0.26
C ILE A 421 1.95 19.80 0.54
N GLY A 422 1.92 18.80 -0.35
CA GLY A 422 1.05 17.64 -0.25
C GLY A 422 1.36 16.68 0.89
N VAL A 423 2.54 16.77 1.55
CA VAL A 423 2.84 15.99 2.75
C VAL A 423 2.15 16.55 4.00
N PHE A 424 1.68 17.82 3.97
CA PHE A 424 0.98 18.47 5.06
C PHE A 424 -0.54 18.26 4.95
N PRO A 425 -1.29 18.35 6.06
CA PRO A 425 -2.73 18.13 6.10
C PRO A 425 -3.54 19.34 5.56
N VAL A 426 -3.18 19.86 4.38
CA VAL A 426 -3.79 21.06 3.77
C VAL A 426 -5.32 20.91 3.66
N LYS A 427 -5.79 19.74 3.24
CA LYS A 427 -7.22 19.45 3.16
C LYS A 427 -7.93 19.70 4.50
N ARG A 428 -7.38 19.20 5.61
CA ARG A 428 -7.97 19.41 6.96
C ARG A 428 -7.96 20.87 7.38
N LEU A 429 -6.91 21.61 7.02
CA LEU A 429 -6.82 23.04 7.30
C LEU A 429 -7.90 23.80 6.54
N CYS A 430 -8.11 23.50 5.27
CA CYS A 430 -9.18 24.08 4.46
C CYS A 430 -10.58 23.71 4.99
N GLU A 431 -10.81 22.44 5.33
CA GLU A 431 -12.08 21.99 5.90
C GLU A 431 -12.39 22.70 7.23
N SER A 432 -11.39 22.82 8.12
CA SER A 432 -11.51 23.53 9.38
C SER A 432 -11.80 25.02 9.18
N PHE A 433 -11.16 25.66 8.20
CA PHE A 433 -11.42 27.05 7.85
C PHE A 433 -12.86 27.27 7.35
N ILE A 434 -13.32 26.39 6.44
CA ILE A 434 -14.68 26.44 5.88
C ILE A 434 -15.71 26.24 6.99
N GLU A 435 -15.51 25.27 7.88
CA GLU A 435 -16.42 24.99 8.99
C GLU A 435 -16.49 26.17 9.96
N LYS A 436 -15.36 26.81 10.25
CA LYS A 436 -15.32 28.01 11.11
C LYS A 436 -16.06 29.19 10.52
N HIS A 437 -16.16 29.31 9.21
CA HIS A 437 -16.77 30.43 8.50
C HIS A 437 -18.04 30.03 7.72
N LYS A 438 -18.69 28.95 8.11
CA LYS A 438 -19.85 28.38 7.39
C LYS A 438 -21.08 29.31 7.33
N GLU A 439 -21.17 30.31 8.23
CA GLU A 439 -22.22 31.34 8.22
C GLU A 439 -22.07 32.30 7.04
N ASN A 440 -20.87 32.45 6.50
CA ASN A 440 -20.63 33.21 5.29
C ASN A 440 -21.02 32.39 4.07
N THR A 441 -22.10 32.77 3.40
CA THR A 441 -22.63 32.05 2.23
C THR A 441 -21.60 31.86 1.11
N ALA A 442 -20.74 32.87 0.86
CA ALA A 442 -19.69 32.74 -0.15
C ALA A 442 -18.64 31.67 0.21
N VAL A 443 -18.21 31.64 1.47
CA VAL A 443 -17.27 30.62 1.97
C VAL A 443 -17.90 29.22 1.92
N PHE A 444 -19.18 29.11 2.29
CA PHE A 444 -19.91 27.83 2.23
C PHE A 444 -20.01 27.32 0.78
N ILE A 445 -20.45 28.18 -0.16
CA ILE A 445 -20.55 27.80 -1.59
C ILE A 445 -19.16 27.43 -2.13
N PHE A 446 -18.13 28.25 -1.86
CA PHE A 446 -16.75 27.92 -2.26
C PHE A 446 -16.31 26.57 -1.73
N GLY A 447 -16.54 26.28 -0.44
CA GLY A 447 -16.20 25.01 0.18
C GLY A 447 -16.87 23.78 -0.45
N GLN A 448 -18.08 23.96 -0.99
CA GLN A 448 -18.81 22.87 -1.68
C GLN A 448 -18.30 22.58 -3.09
N PHE A 449 -17.90 23.60 -3.84
CA PHE A 449 -17.55 23.48 -5.25
C PHE A 449 -16.04 23.46 -5.52
N ALA A 450 -15.24 24.23 -4.78
CA ALA A 450 -13.81 24.35 -5.03
C ALA A 450 -13.06 23.01 -4.98
N PRO A 451 -13.32 22.08 -4.04
CA PRO A 451 -12.65 20.76 -4.06
C PRO A 451 -12.98 19.93 -5.29
N LYS A 452 -14.19 20.04 -5.82
CA LYS A 452 -14.65 19.33 -7.02
C LYS A 452 -14.00 19.91 -8.28
N ILE A 453 -14.01 21.24 -8.41
CA ILE A 453 -13.36 21.95 -9.51
C ILE A 453 -11.85 21.64 -9.51
N PHE A 454 -11.21 21.71 -8.35
CA PHE A 454 -9.80 21.38 -8.19
C PHE A 454 -9.51 19.94 -8.61
N ALA A 455 -10.34 18.96 -8.22
CA ALA A 455 -10.18 17.57 -8.60
C ALA A 455 -10.28 17.37 -10.12
N VAL A 456 -11.21 18.08 -10.79
CA VAL A 456 -11.34 18.04 -12.26
C VAL A 456 -10.12 18.64 -12.93
N ILE A 457 -9.62 19.79 -12.48
CA ILE A 457 -8.41 20.42 -13.03
C ILE A 457 -7.21 19.49 -12.87
N VAL A 458 -7.00 18.95 -11.69
CA VAL A 458 -5.89 18.02 -11.39
C VAL A 458 -6.00 16.73 -12.23
N PHE A 459 -7.22 16.23 -12.44
CA PHE A 459 -7.46 15.07 -13.30
C PHE A 459 -7.11 15.35 -14.75
N ILE A 460 -7.54 16.49 -15.29
CA ILE A 460 -7.23 16.90 -16.68
C ILE A 460 -5.71 17.05 -16.86
N LEU A 461 -5.04 17.76 -15.96
CA LEU A 461 -3.58 17.91 -16.00
C LEU A 461 -2.86 16.55 -15.91
N GLY A 462 -3.31 15.68 -15.01
CA GLY A 462 -2.78 14.31 -14.92
C GLY A 462 -3.03 13.48 -16.17
N TYR A 463 -4.18 13.66 -16.83
CA TYR A 463 -4.49 12.99 -18.09
C TYR A 463 -3.59 13.46 -19.23
N PHE A 464 -3.30 14.76 -19.33
CA PHE A 464 -2.31 15.26 -20.28
C PHE A 464 -0.93 14.65 -20.03
N LYS A 465 -0.48 14.55 -18.77
CA LYS A 465 0.78 13.87 -18.42
C LYS A 465 0.75 12.38 -18.79
N LEU A 466 -0.39 11.70 -18.66
CA LEU A 466 -0.55 10.30 -19.09
C LEU A 466 -0.40 10.11 -20.60
N VAL A 467 -0.98 11.00 -21.38
CA VAL A 467 -0.96 10.88 -22.86
C VAL A 467 0.37 11.34 -23.44
N SER A 468 1.02 12.33 -22.85
CA SER A 468 2.29 12.90 -23.34
C SER A 468 3.54 12.15 -22.83
N GLY A 469 3.44 11.35 -21.77
CA GLY A 469 4.57 10.66 -21.15
C GLY A 469 4.48 9.14 -21.25
N SER A 470 5.64 8.48 -21.41
CA SER A 470 5.74 7.01 -21.36
C SER A 470 6.10 6.48 -19.96
N PHE A 471 6.66 7.33 -19.10
CA PHE A 471 7.09 6.95 -17.76
C PHE A 471 5.90 6.90 -16.79
N ASN A 472 5.45 5.70 -16.47
CA ASN A 472 4.34 5.46 -15.55
C ASN A 472 4.58 4.16 -14.75
N PRO A 473 5.71 4.05 -14.04
CA PRO A 473 5.99 2.88 -13.22
C PRO A 473 5.03 2.87 -12.03
N PHE A 474 4.76 1.67 -11.50
CA PHE A 474 4.11 1.52 -10.21
C PHE A 474 5.06 0.78 -9.27
N ILE A 475 5.42 1.41 -8.17
CA ILE A 475 6.50 0.97 -7.29
C ILE A 475 6.28 -0.46 -6.76
N TYR A 476 5.03 -0.88 -6.51
CA TYR A 476 4.69 -2.22 -6.04
C TYR A 476 4.82 -3.33 -7.10
N PHE A 477 5.12 -3.01 -8.34
CA PHE A 477 5.45 -4.01 -9.36
C PHE A 477 6.94 -4.34 -9.40
N GLN A 478 7.73 -3.62 -8.64
CA GLN A 478 9.18 -3.82 -8.54
C GLN A 478 9.57 -4.75 -7.37
N PHE A 479 8.61 -5.13 -6.50
CA PHE A 479 8.86 -5.92 -5.28
C PHE A 479 8.16 -7.27 -5.28
#